data_bb9712c6dc81f8dae95a242d8f596912
#
_entry.id   bb9712c6dc81f8dae95a242d8f596912
#
_cell.length_a   1.000
_cell.length_b   1.000
_cell.length_c   1.000
_cell.angle_alpha   90.00
_cell.angle_beta   90.00
_cell.angle_gamma   90.00
#
_symmetry.space_group_name_H-M   'P 1'
#
loop_
_entity.id
_entity.type
_entity.pdbx_description
1 polymer ?
#
loop_
_entity_poly.entity_id
_entity_poly.type
_entity_poly.pdbx_seq_one_letter_code
_entity_poly.pdbx_strand_id
1 'polypeptide(L)'
;VLYALSRVGSKASLSDLAAAAEKAGYKMEKTGANEAYIALIKRVLEQGDTKDAEKAANDLLKKSTKAGMTQTREAALQILLAAKPEAATKNLLSALKDTDKGYRNAALNFASGFADQNVYIEVMKHMLKAKPEVKVDILNWIGRESKCPSKHDVIKNLELRFDLPARQVLLDQLKDKDFYVQQAAVWALVKIGDKSVIPVLADLLKSNDKQVILLGQDALMAFNGDIDQAVAKV
;
A
#
# COMPACT_ATOMS: atom_id res chain seq x y z
N VAL A 1 5.45 22.22 27.64
CA VAL A 1 4.21 22.87 27.16
C VAL A 1 3.59 22.06 26.03
N LEU A 2 4.27 21.82 24.91
CA LEU A 2 3.72 21.13 23.71
C LEU A 2 3.17 19.72 24.05
N TYR A 3 3.91 18.92 24.82
CA TYR A 3 3.46 17.61 25.29
C TYR A 3 2.18 17.71 26.14
N ALA A 4 2.10 18.68 27.06
CA ALA A 4 0.90 18.86 27.86
C ALA A 4 -0.30 19.22 27.00
N LEU A 5 -0.15 20.14 26.03
CA LEU A 5 -1.20 20.52 25.10
C LEU A 5 -1.67 19.33 24.25
N SER A 6 -0.77 18.45 23.84
CA SER A 6 -1.17 17.23 23.10
C SER A 6 -2.01 16.26 23.92
N ARG A 7 -1.85 16.26 25.27
CA ARG A 7 -2.54 15.35 26.19
C ARG A 7 -3.85 15.87 26.74
N VAL A 8 -3.93 17.17 26.98
CA VAL A 8 -5.11 17.80 27.64
C VAL A 8 -5.78 18.88 26.78
N GLY A 9 -5.16 19.27 25.66
CA GLY A 9 -5.70 20.28 24.75
C GLY A 9 -6.98 19.82 24.04
N SER A 10 -7.69 20.78 23.49
CA SER A 10 -8.87 20.60 22.67
C SER A 10 -8.61 21.17 21.26
N LYS A 11 -9.62 21.16 20.40
CA LYS A 11 -9.55 21.80 19.09
C LYS A 11 -9.09 23.27 19.11
N ALA A 12 -9.32 23.98 20.22
CA ALA A 12 -8.82 25.35 20.37
C ALA A 12 -7.27 25.45 20.36
N SER A 13 -6.56 24.37 20.73
CA SER A 13 -5.09 24.32 20.73
C SER A 13 -4.49 23.88 19.39
N LEU A 14 -5.32 23.54 18.38
CA LEU A 14 -4.83 23.07 17.08
C LEU A 14 -3.96 24.12 16.37
N SER A 15 -4.35 25.40 16.42
CA SER A 15 -3.60 26.48 15.79
C SER A 15 -2.20 26.67 16.38
N ASP A 16 -2.09 26.57 17.71
CA ASP A 16 -0.82 26.79 18.40
C ASP A 16 0.16 25.65 18.11
N LEU A 17 -0.33 24.40 18.14
CA LEU A 17 0.50 23.26 17.81
C LEU A 17 0.82 23.18 16.31
N ALA A 18 -0.10 23.60 15.43
CA ALA A 18 0.18 23.74 14.01
C ALA A 18 1.33 24.72 13.74
N ALA A 19 1.31 25.89 14.40
CA ALA A 19 2.38 26.88 14.26
C ALA A 19 3.73 26.36 14.80
N ALA A 20 3.71 25.60 15.90
CA ALA A 20 4.91 24.97 16.43
C ALA A 20 5.47 23.88 15.48
N ALA A 21 4.61 23.04 14.89
CA ALA A 21 5.00 22.03 13.92
C ALA A 21 5.55 22.66 12.63
N GLU A 22 4.96 23.77 12.18
CA GLU A 22 5.45 24.54 11.02
C GLU A 22 6.85 25.10 11.27
N LYS A 23 7.08 25.68 12.46
CA LYS A 23 8.40 26.19 12.87
C LYS A 23 9.45 25.06 12.95
N ALA A 24 9.05 23.83 13.32
CA ALA A 24 9.89 22.64 13.31
C ALA A 24 10.06 22.02 11.91
N GLY A 25 9.45 22.61 10.87
CA GLY A 25 9.50 22.10 9.49
C GLY A 25 8.84 20.73 9.32
N TYR A 26 7.87 20.41 10.18
CA TYR A 26 7.14 19.13 10.19
C TYR A 26 8.03 17.90 10.39
N LYS A 27 9.22 18.09 10.98
CA LYS A 27 10.18 17.02 11.27
C LYS A 27 9.84 16.36 12.61
N MET A 28 10.14 15.08 12.69
CA MET A 28 10.24 14.37 13.97
C MET A 28 11.59 14.77 14.60
N GLU A 29 11.55 15.63 15.61
CA GLU A 29 12.76 16.23 16.18
C GLU A 29 12.62 16.45 17.70
N LYS A 30 13.71 16.85 18.37
CA LYS A 30 13.83 16.88 19.83
C LYS A 30 12.77 17.74 20.57
N THR A 31 12.18 18.74 19.91
CA THR A 31 11.14 19.56 20.57
C THR A 31 9.82 18.82 20.67
N GLY A 32 9.60 17.77 19.86
CA GLY A 32 8.38 17.02 19.80
C GLY A 32 7.18 17.84 19.29
N ALA A 33 7.42 18.95 18.58
CA ALA A 33 6.36 19.85 18.16
C ALA A 33 5.42 19.21 17.14
N ASN A 34 5.98 18.50 16.17
CA ASN A 34 5.21 17.81 15.15
C ASN A 34 4.44 16.61 15.71
N GLU A 35 5.09 15.82 16.57
CA GLU A 35 4.46 14.70 17.28
C GLU A 35 3.30 15.18 18.17
N ALA A 36 3.49 16.29 18.87
CA ALA A 36 2.45 16.89 19.69
C ALA A 36 1.25 17.33 18.85
N TYR A 37 1.49 17.94 17.69
CA TYR A 37 0.42 18.34 16.79
C TYR A 37 -0.36 17.13 16.24
N ILE A 38 0.35 16.09 15.76
CA ILE A 38 -0.27 14.84 15.30
C ILE A 38 -1.10 14.21 16.43
N ALA A 39 -0.56 14.13 17.64
CA ALA A 39 -1.26 13.55 18.80
C ALA A 39 -2.53 14.34 19.16
N LEU A 40 -2.47 15.70 19.08
CA LEU A 40 -3.65 16.52 19.32
C LEU A 40 -4.72 16.31 18.24
N ILE A 41 -4.36 16.22 16.96
CA ILE A 41 -5.35 15.95 15.90
C ILE A 41 -6.05 14.60 16.14
N LYS A 42 -5.29 13.55 16.50
CA LYS A 42 -5.86 12.23 16.84
C LYS A 42 -6.83 12.33 18.02
N ARG A 43 -6.44 13.07 19.07
CA ARG A 43 -7.30 13.29 20.23
C ARG A 43 -8.58 14.06 19.88
N VAL A 44 -8.50 15.10 19.06
CA VAL A 44 -9.67 15.87 18.60
C VAL A 44 -10.62 14.96 17.81
N LEU A 45 -10.09 14.04 17.00
CA LEU A 45 -10.88 13.03 16.32
C LEU A 45 -11.56 12.07 17.31
N GLU A 46 -10.84 11.58 18.31
CA GLU A 46 -11.36 10.69 19.38
C GLU A 46 -12.45 11.37 20.22
N GLN A 47 -12.39 12.71 20.37
CA GLN A 47 -13.42 13.50 21.03
C GLN A 47 -14.69 13.72 20.20
N GLY A 48 -14.70 13.26 18.93
CA GLY A 48 -15.83 13.39 18.02
C GLY A 48 -15.83 14.66 17.17
N ASP A 49 -14.84 15.55 17.33
CA ASP A 49 -14.68 16.75 16.51
C ASP A 49 -14.08 16.40 15.13
N THR A 50 -14.74 15.50 14.41
CA THR A 50 -14.27 14.90 13.15
C THR A 50 -13.93 15.93 12.07
N LYS A 51 -14.76 16.99 11.93
CA LYS A 51 -14.53 18.02 10.91
C LYS A 51 -13.25 18.84 11.18
N ASP A 52 -12.98 19.16 12.44
CA ASP A 52 -11.78 19.92 12.82
C ASP A 52 -10.54 19.05 12.67
N ALA A 53 -10.63 17.76 13.04
CA ALA A 53 -9.56 16.78 12.84
C ALA A 53 -9.26 16.54 11.34
N GLU A 54 -10.29 16.37 10.49
CA GLU A 54 -10.14 16.22 9.04
C GLU A 54 -9.45 17.43 8.43
N LYS A 55 -9.90 18.64 8.79
CA LYS A 55 -9.31 19.90 8.31
C LYS A 55 -7.83 20.02 8.70
N ALA A 56 -7.52 19.76 9.97
CA ALA A 56 -6.15 19.83 10.47
C ALA A 56 -5.25 18.78 9.81
N ALA A 57 -5.74 17.55 9.61
CA ALA A 57 -4.99 16.49 8.95
C ALA A 57 -4.75 16.78 7.45
N ASN A 58 -5.73 17.36 6.73
CA ASN A 58 -5.55 17.80 5.35
C ASN A 58 -4.49 18.92 5.23
N ASP A 59 -4.52 19.90 6.13
CA ASP A 59 -3.52 20.97 6.15
C ASP A 59 -2.13 20.40 6.46
N LEU A 60 -2.03 19.53 7.47
CA LEU A 60 -0.79 18.84 7.82
C LEU A 60 -0.24 18.04 6.62
N LEU A 61 -1.08 17.27 5.93
CA LEU A 61 -0.68 16.50 4.75
C LEU A 61 -0.13 17.41 3.66
N LYS A 62 -0.83 18.51 3.35
CA LYS A 62 -0.42 19.46 2.32
C LYS A 62 0.93 20.13 2.64
N LYS A 63 1.12 20.56 3.88
CA LYS A 63 2.32 21.25 4.33
C LYS A 63 3.51 20.29 4.44
N SER A 64 3.31 19.10 5.00
CA SER A 64 4.35 18.09 5.09
C SER A 64 4.76 17.52 3.73
N THR A 65 3.85 17.48 2.74
CA THR A 65 4.19 17.13 1.35
C THR A 65 5.18 18.14 0.75
N LYS A 66 4.92 19.45 0.93
CA LYS A 66 5.85 20.50 0.46
C LYS A 66 7.21 20.42 1.16
N ALA A 67 7.23 20.01 2.42
CA ALA A 67 8.46 19.86 3.20
C ALA A 67 9.19 18.55 2.97
N GLY A 68 8.60 17.59 2.21
CA GLY A 68 9.19 16.26 1.95
C GLY A 68 9.22 15.35 3.18
N MET A 69 8.30 15.52 4.13
CA MET A 69 8.29 14.80 5.40
C MET A 69 7.40 13.57 5.33
N THR A 70 7.93 12.45 4.83
CA THR A 70 7.20 11.19 4.59
C THR A 70 6.45 10.70 5.84
N GLN A 71 7.11 10.57 6.99
CA GLN A 71 6.49 10.07 8.23
C GLN A 71 5.31 10.94 8.70
N THR A 72 5.43 12.26 8.56
CA THR A 72 4.35 13.19 8.91
C THR A 72 3.17 13.05 7.95
N ARG A 73 3.45 12.84 6.66
CA ARG A 73 2.44 12.56 5.63
C ARG A 73 1.69 11.26 5.91
N GLU A 74 2.39 10.22 6.31
CA GLU A 74 1.82 8.93 6.72
C GLU A 74 0.86 9.11 7.90
N ALA A 75 1.29 9.83 8.94
CA ALA A 75 0.43 10.10 10.09
C ALA A 75 -0.81 10.91 9.72
N ALA A 76 -0.67 11.91 8.86
CA ALA A 76 -1.80 12.70 8.35
C ALA A 76 -2.77 11.84 7.54
N LEU A 77 -2.27 10.98 6.65
CA LEU A 77 -3.10 10.04 5.88
C LEU A 77 -3.86 9.10 6.82
N GLN A 78 -3.20 8.51 7.82
CA GLN A 78 -3.84 7.63 8.80
C GLN A 78 -5.03 8.32 9.49
N ILE A 79 -4.85 9.58 9.90
CA ILE A 79 -5.93 10.37 10.53
C ILE A 79 -7.08 10.60 9.54
N LEU A 80 -6.78 10.96 8.29
CA LEU A 80 -7.80 11.17 7.26
C LEU A 80 -8.63 9.91 6.97
N LEU A 81 -7.98 8.75 6.95
CA LEU A 81 -8.65 7.46 6.76
C LEU A 81 -9.61 7.15 7.93
N ALA A 82 -9.22 7.49 9.16
CA ALA A 82 -10.05 7.30 10.33
C ALA A 82 -11.16 8.36 10.45
N ALA A 83 -10.90 9.61 10.08
CA ALA A 83 -11.87 10.70 10.15
C ALA A 83 -12.98 10.56 9.10
N LYS A 84 -12.68 9.95 7.94
CA LYS A 84 -13.62 9.85 6.81
C LYS A 84 -13.48 8.51 6.09
N PRO A 85 -13.97 7.42 6.72
CA PRO A 85 -13.86 6.07 6.15
C PRO A 85 -14.48 5.93 4.76
N GLU A 86 -15.57 6.65 4.47
CA GLU A 86 -16.24 6.65 3.16
C GLU A 86 -15.38 7.25 2.04
N ALA A 87 -14.37 8.06 2.37
CA ALA A 87 -13.40 8.61 1.42
C ALA A 87 -12.07 7.84 1.39
N ALA A 88 -11.95 6.75 2.16
CA ALA A 88 -10.69 6.02 2.34
C ALA A 88 -10.11 5.54 1.02
N THR A 89 -10.89 4.89 0.18
CA THR A 89 -10.44 4.41 -1.14
C THR A 89 -9.88 5.54 -1.99
N LYS A 90 -10.57 6.69 -2.04
CA LYS A 90 -10.11 7.87 -2.79
C LYS A 90 -8.78 8.39 -2.26
N ASN A 91 -8.62 8.48 -0.94
CA ASN A 91 -7.41 8.97 -0.29
C ASN A 91 -6.22 8.02 -0.52
N LEU A 92 -6.45 6.70 -0.42
CA LEU A 92 -5.45 5.68 -0.71
C LEU A 92 -4.99 5.72 -2.17
N LEU A 93 -5.93 5.76 -3.13
CA LEU A 93 -5.59 5.85 -4.56
C LEU A 93 -4.86 7.15 -4.90
N SER A 94 -5.15 8.25 -4.21
CA SER A 94 -4.39 9.49 -4.35
C SER A 94 -2.95 9.33 -3.86
N ALA A 95 -2.76 8.68 -2.71
CA ALA A 95 -1.43 8.42 -2.15
C ALA A 95 -0.59 7.49 -3.04
N LEU A 96 -1.21 6.52 -3.72
CA LEU A 96 -0.51 5.62 -4.65
C LEU A 96 0.04 6.32 -5.91
N LYS A 97 -0.41 7.53 -6.22
CA LYS A 97 0.13 8.33 -7.34
C LYS A 97 1.38 9.14 -6.97
N ASP A 98 1.76 9.12 -5.70
CA ASP A 98 2.89 9.90 -5.20
C ASP A 98 4.24 9.35 -5.72
N THR A 99 5.23 10.22 -5.82
CA THR A 99 6.59 9.84 -6.20
C THR A 99 7.37 9.21 -5.06
N ASP A 100 7.00 9.51 -3.81
CA ASP A 100 7.63 8.95 -2.61
C ASP A 100 7.18 7.50 -2.39
N LYS A 101 8.12 6.58 -2.57
CA LYS A 101 7.89 5.15 -2.37
C LYS A 101 7.48 4.81 -0.94
N GLY A 102 8.06 5.48 0.06
CA GLY A 102 7.71 5.29 1.48
C GLY A 102 6.24 5.59 1.71
N TYR A 103 5.80 6.75 1.23
CA TYR A 103 4.41 7.18 1.36
C TYR A 103 3.42 6.26 0.62
N ARG A 104 3.77 5.78 -0.61
CA ARG A 104 2.95 4.78 -1.33
C ARG A 104 2.83 3.47 -0.54
N ASN A 105 3.95 2.98 0.01
CA ASN A 105 3.95 1.75 0.80
C ASN A 105 3.15 1.90 2.10
N ALA A 106 3.20 3.05 2.77
CA ALA A 106 2.36 3.33 3.92
C ALA A 106 0.87 3.29 3.54
N ALA A 107 0.47 3.89 2.41
CA ALA A 107 -0.90 3.81 1.91
C ALA A 107 -1.36 2.37 1.66
N LEU A 108 -0.51 1.52 1.06
CA LEU A 108 -0.79 0.09 0.88
C LEU A 108 -0.92 -0.66 2.21
N ASN A 109 -0.05 -0.36 3.19
CA ASN A 109 -0.16 -0.94 4.53
C ASN A 109 -1.46 -0.52 5.22
N PHE A 110 -1.91 0.73 5.05
CA PHE A 110 -3.21 1.16 5.57
C PHE A 110 -4.36 0.47 4.84
N ALA A 111 -4.26 0.27 3.52
CA ALA A 111 -5.25 -0.48 2.75
C ALA A 111 -5.46 -1.89 3.30
N SER A 112 -4.41 -2.52 3.83
CA SER A 112 -4.48 -3.82 4.51
C SER A 112 -5.40 -3.83 5.75
N GLY A 113 -5.62 -2.69 6.38
CA GLY A 113 -6.52 -2.54 7.54
C GLY A 113 -8.00 -2.50 7.18
N PHE A 114 -8.35 -2.28 5.91
CA PHE A 114 -9.74 -2.25 5.48
C PHE A 114 -10.22 -3.66 5.13
N ALA A 115 -11.31 -4.09 5.76
CA ALA A 115 -11.98 -5.36 5.44
C ALA A 115 -12.80 -5.26 4.13
N ASP A 116 -12.94 -4.07 3.56
CA ASP A 116 -13.71 -3.82 2.36
C ASP A 116 -12.95 -4.29 1.11
N GLN A 117 -13.52 -5.30 0.45
CA GLN A 117 -13.00 -5.85 -0.80
C GLN A 117 -12.92 -4.80 -1.92
N ASN A 118 -13.74 -3.75 -1.88
CA ASN A 118 -13.71 -2.68 -2.89
C ASN A 118 -12.36 -1.95 -2.91
N VAL A 119 -11.69 -1.81 -1.76
CA VAL A 119 -10.35 -1.21 -1.70
C VAL A 119 -9.37 -1.99 -2.55
N TYR A 120 -9.35 -3.32 -2.42
CA TYR A 120 -8.46 -4.20 -3.20
C TYR A 120 -8.73 -4.10 -4.69
N ILE A 121 -10.00 -4.13 -5.09
CA ILE A 121 -10.41 -4.03 -6.50
C ILE A 121 -9.95 -2.71 -7.09
N GLU A 122 -10.18 -1.61 -6.40
CA GLU A 122 -9.81 -0.29 -6.90
C GLU A 122 -8.28 -0.10 -6.95
N VAL A 123 -7.53 -0.67 -5.99
CA VAL A 123 -6.06 -0.71 -6.04
C VAL A 123 -5.57 -1.53 -7.24
N MET A 124 -6.17 -2.69 -7.52
CA MET A 124 -5.83 -3.50 -8.69
C MET A 124 -6.16 -2.79 -10.01
N LYS A 125 -7.33 -2.17 -10.12
CA LYS A 125 -7.68 -1.35 -11.29
C LYS A 125 -6.70 -0.20 -11.50
N HIS A 126 -6.26 0.42 -10.40
CA HIS A 126 -5.25 1.48 -10.45
C HIS A 126 -3.91 0.94 -10.98
N MET A 127 -3.49 -0.24 -10.53
CA MET A 127 -2.26 -0.91 -10.96
C MET A 127 -2.18 -1.05 -12.49
N LEU A 128 -3.28 -1.42 -13.15
CA LEU A 128 -3.29 -1.64 -14.60
C LEU A 128 -2.85 -0.41 -15.42
N LYS A 129 -3.07 0.80 -14.90
CA LYS A 129 -2.75 2.07 -15.56
C LYS A 129 -1.56 2.80 -14.92
N ALA A 130 -0.95 2.17 -13.90
CA ALA A 130 0.11 2.79 -13.13
C ALA A 130 1.46 2.70 -13.83
N LYS A 131 2.40 3.54 -13.39
CA LYS A 131 3.81 3.45 -13.78
C LYS A 131 4.45 2.17 -13.21
N PRO A 132 5.53 1.65 -13.81
CA PRO A 132 6.18 0.41 -13.38
C PRO A 132 6.49 0.36 -11.89
N GLU A 133 7.05 1.42 -11.31
CA GLU A 133 7.39 1.48 -9.89
C GLU A 133 6.18 1.32 -8.97
N VAL A 134 5.02 1.85 -9.37
CA VAL A 134 3.76 1.72 -8.60
C VAL A 134 3.18 0.31 -8.77
N LYS A 135 3.26 -0.26 -9.98
CA LYS A 135 2.88 -1.66 -10.21
C LYS A 135 3.66 -2.60 -9.30
N VAL A 136 5.00 -2.42 -9.23
CA VAL A 136 5.88 -3.22 -8.37
C VAL A 136 5.46 -3.11 -6.90
N ASP A 137 5.18 -1.90 -6.41
CA ASP A 137 4.76 -1.69 -5.03
C ASP A 137 3.44 -2.43 -4.74
N ILE A 138 2.45 -2.35 -5.64
CA ILE A 138 1.14 -3.02 -5.49
C ILE A 138 1.27 -4.54 -5.58
N LEU A 139 2.04 -5.08 -6.54
CA LEU A 139 2.27 -6.51 -6.69
C LEU A 139 2.95 -7.10 -5.46
N ASN A 140 3.95 -6.41 -4.91
CA ASN A 140 4.60 -6.81 -3.68
C ASN A 140 3.64 -6.78 -2.48
N TRP A 141 2.73 -5.79 -2.43
CA TRP A 141 1.69 -5.72 -1.41
C TRP A 141 0.73 -6.91 -1.53
N ILE A 142 0.21 -7.22 -2.72
CA ILE A 142 -0.66 -8.39 -2.95
C ILE A 142 0.01 -9.67 -2.47
N GLY A 143 1.28 -9.88 -2.81
CA GLY A 143 2.05 -11.04 -2.37
C GLY A 143 2.25 -11.12 -0.84
N ARG A 144 2.29 -9.99 -0.12
CA ARG A 144 2.30 -9.98 1.35
C ARG A 144 0.94 -10.33 1.94
N GLU A 145 -0.12 -9.74 1.39
CA GLU A 145 -1.49 -9.94 1.86
C GLU A 145 -1.94 -11.40 1.73
N SER A 146 -1.49 -12.09 0.68
CA SER A 146 -1.82 -13.51 0.45
C SER A 146 -1.34 -14.45 1.57
N LYS A 147 -0.34 -14.05 2.36
CA LYS A 147 0.16 -14.82 3.51
C LYS A 147 -0.66 -14.64 4.78
N CYS A 148 -1.60 -13.70 4.80
CA CYS A 148 -2.47 -13.50 5.95
C CYS A 148 -3.69 -14.44 5.84
N PRO A 149 -3.87 -15.42 6.76
CA PRO A 149 -4.94 -16.43 6.64
C PRO A 149 -6.34 -15.84 6.46
N SER A 150 -6.64 -14.71 7.12
CA SER A 150 -7.92 -14.01 7.01
C SER A 150 -8.13 -13.28 5.68
N LYS A 151 -7.07 -13.07 4.91
CA LYS A 151 -7.07 -12.30 3.66
C LYS A 151 -6.80 -13.15 2.42
N HIS A 152 -6.26 -14.36 2.60
CA HIS A 152 -6.09 -15.32 1.52
C HIS A 152 -7.43 -15.61 0.81
N ASP A 153 -8.50 -15.77 1.59
CA ASP A 153 -9.84 -15.94 1.06
C ASP A 153 -10.36 -14.68 0.33
N VAL A 154 -9.94 -13.48 0.72
CA VAL A 154 -10.31 -12.24 0.03
C VAL A 154 -9.73 -12.22 -1.39
N ILE A 155 -8.45 -12.52 -1.55
CA ILE A 155 -7.79 -12.56 -2.86
C ILE A 155 -8.39 -13.68 -3.73
N LYS A 156 -8.63 -14.86 -3.15
CA LYS A 156 -9.26 -16.00 -3.82
C LYS A 156 -10.74 -15.74 -4.15
N ASN A 157 -11.46 -15.05 -3.29
CA ASN A 157 -12.88 -14.71 -3.47
C ASN A 157 -13.09 -13.47 -4.36
N LEU A 158 -12.06 -12.65 -4.62
CA LEU A 158 -12.12 -11.61 -5.66
C LEU A 158 -12.42 -12.21 -7.03
N GLU A 159 -11.97 -13.43 -7.29
CA GLU A 159 -12.28 -14.17 -8.53
C GLU A 159 -13.76 -14.60 -8.62
N LEU A 160 -14.42 -14.81 -7.48
CA LEU A 160 -15.79 -15.36 -7.44
C LEU A 160 -16.89 -14.28 -7.42
N ARG A 161 -16.55 -13.05 -7.07
CA ARG A 161 -17.57 -12.00 -6.82
C ARG A 161 -17.55 -10.83 -7.79
N PHE A 162 -16.46 -10.64 -8.50
CA PHE A 162 -16.30 -9.49 -9.38
C PHE A 162 -15.71 -9.96 -10.70
N ASP A 163 -16.21 -9.45 -11.82
CA ASP A 163 -15.74 -9.75 -13.18
C ASP A 163 -14.27 -9.33 -13.44
N LEU A 164 -13.47 -9.18 -12.39
CA LEU A 164 -12.04 -8.91 -12.46
C LEU A 164 -11.29 -10.13 -11.91
N PRO A 165 -10.85 -11.06 -12.77
CA PRO A 165 -10.08 -12.21 -12.32
C PRO A 165 -8.72 -11.74 -11.80
N ALA A 166 -8.59 -11.62 -10.46
CA ALA A 166 -7.34 -11.19 -9.82
C ALA A 166 -6.14 -12.00 -10.31
N ARG A 167 -6.33 -13.31 -10.50
CA ARG A 167 -5.34 -14.20 -11.08
C ARG A 167 -4.94 -13.78 -12.49
N GLN A 168 -5.91 -13.49 -13.37
CA GLN A 168 -5.62 -13.09 -14.75
C GLN A 168 -4.86 -11.76 -14.79
N VAL A 169 -5.24 -10.81 -13.93
CA VAL A 169 -4.51 -9.53 -13.82
C VAL A 169 -3.04 -9.75 -13.46
N LEU A 170 -2.74 -10.67 -12.53
CA LEU A 170 -1.35 -11.00 -12.17
C LEU A 170 -0.62 -11.72 -13.30
N LEU A 171 -1.29 -12.66 -13.99
CA LEU A 171 -0.74 -13.37 -15.15
C LEU A 171 -0.41 -12.40 -16.31
N ASP A 172 -1.24 -11.39 -16.53
CA ASP A 172 -0.99 -10.37 -17.56
C ASP A 172 0.26 -9.53 -17.23
N GLN A 173 0.57 -9.32 -15.95
CA GLN A 173 1.80 -8.60 -15.56
C GLN A 173 3.08 -9.42 -15.82
N LEU A 174 3.01 -10.74 -16.02
CA LEU A 174 4.16 -11.54 -16.47
C LEU A 174 4.65 -11.13 -17.88
N LYS A 175 3.80 -10.47 -18.67
CA LYS A 175 4.10 -9.97 -20.02
C LYS A 175 4.41 -8.47 -20.03
N ASP A 176 4.54 -7.83 -18.87
CA ASP A 176 4.90 -6.40 -18.83
C ASP A 176 6.28 -6.17 -19.44
N LYS A 177 6.48 -4.99 -20.02
CA LYS A 177 7.76 -4.61 -20.66
C LYS A 177 8.87 -4.39 -19.62
N ASP A 178 8.50 -4.06 -18.40
CA ASP A 178 9.42 -3.81 -17.30
C ASP A 178 9.70 -5.11 -16.56
N PHE A 179 10.98 -5.50 -16.51
CA PHE A 179 11.42 -6.73 -15.85
C PHE A 179 11.07 -6.75 -14.35
N TYR A 180 11.14 -5.62 -13.66
CA TYR A 180 10.81 -5.57 -12.23
C TYR A 180 9.31 -5.77 -11.97
N VAL A 181 8.45 -5.37 -12.92
CA VAL A 181 7.02 -5.68 -12.87
C VAL A 181 6.79 -7.18 -13.08
N GLN A 182 7.44 -7.80 -14.08
CA GLN A 182 7.39 -9.26 -14.28
C GLN A 182 7.84 -10.00 -13.02
N GLN A 183 8.99 -9.62 -12.46
CA GLN A 183 9.54 -10.21 -11.24
C GLN A 183 8.57 -10.10 -10.06
N ALA A 184 8.00 -8.92 -9.84
CA ALA A 184 7.04 -8.70 -8.75
C ALA A 184 5.76 -9.54 -8.95
N ALA A 185 5.28 -9.70 -10.18
CA ALA A 185 4.12 -10.53 -10.51
C ALA A 185 4.41 -12.02 -10.25
N VAL A 186 5.57 -12.53 -10.70
CA VAL A 186 6.01 -13.90 -10.41
C VAL A 186 6.01 -14.16 -8.90
N TRP A 187 6.65 -13.30 -8.12
CA TRP A 187 6.71 -13.49 -6.67
C TRP A 187 5.37 -13.32 -5.96
N ALA A 188 4.46 -12.49 -6.48
CA ALA A 188 3.09 -12.43 -5.98
C ALA A 188 2.37 -13.77 -6.19
N LEU A 189 2.43 -14.34 -7.41
CA LEU A 189 1.82 -15.64 -7.73
C LEU A 189 2.42 -16.79 -6.90
N VAL A 190 3.74 -16.83 -6.73
CA VAL A 190 4.43 -17.81 -5.87
C VAL A 190 3.95 -17.71 -4.42
N LYS A 191 3.79 -16.48 -3.89
CA LYS A 191 3.34 -16.27 -2.51
C LYS A 191 1.87 -16.63 -2.30
N ILE A 192 1.03 -16.48 -3.32
CA ILE A 192 -0.36 -16.95 -3.32
C ILE A 192 -0.40 -18.49 -3.25
N GLY A 193 0.58 -19.17 -3.81
CA GLY A 193 0.72 -20.64 -3.72
C GLY A 193 -0.27 -21.41 -4.58
N ASP A 194 -0.88 -20.79 -5.59
CA ASP A 194 -1.75 -21.47 -6.55
C ASP A 194 -0.91 -22.29 -7.53
N LYS A 195 -0.89 -23.62 -7.34
CA LYS A 195 -0.13 -24.55 -8.18
C LYS A 195 -0.57 -24.54 -9.65
N SER A 196 -1.77 -24.08 -9.97
CA SER A 196 -2.25 -23.98 -11.34
C SER A 196 -1.49 -22.99 -12.21
N VAL A 197 -0.65 -22.11 -11.60
CA VAL A 197 0.24 -21.20 -12.32
C VAL A 197 1.57 -21.83 -12.75
N ILE A 198 1.92 -23.02 -12.23
CA ILE A 198 3.20 -23.68 -12.52
C ILE A 198 3.48 -23.81 -14.04
N PRO A 199 2.53 -24.25 -14.88
CA PRO A 199 2.77 -24.33 -16.33
C PRO A 199 3.09 -22.96 -16.96
N VAL A 200 2.46 -21.88 -16.48
CA VAL A 200 2.70 -20.54 -16.99
C VAL A 200 4.08 -20.02 -16.54
N LEU A 201 4.51 -20.36 -15.32
CA LEU A 201 5.86 -20.03 -14.84
C LEU A 201 6.93 -20.84 -15.58
N ALA A 202 6.64 -22.10 -15.96
CA ALA A 202 7.52 -22.92 -16.78
C ALA A 202 7.73 -22.33 -18.19
N ASP A 203 6.74 -21.63 -18.75
CA ASP A 203 6.90 -20.94 -20.02
C ASP A 203 7.95 -19.81 -19.99
N LEU A 204 8.27 -19.26 -18.81
CA LEU A 204 9.36 -18.29 -18.66
C LEU A 204 10.73 -18.88 -19.03
N LEU A 205 10.89 -20.20 -18.89
CA LEU A 205 12.14 -20.90 -19.26
C LEU A 205 12.41 -20.87 -20.78
N LYS A 206 11.38 -20.58 -21.60
CA LYS A 206 11.48 -20.45 -23.05
C LYS A 206 11.87 -19.05 -23.51
N SER A 207 12.08 -18.11 -22.59
CA SER A 207 12.45 -16.74 -22.89
C SER A 207 13.83 -16.68 -23.54
N ASN A 208 14.05 -15.66 -24.38
CA ASN A 208 15.38 -15.32 -24.88
C ASN A 208 16.18 -14.44 -23.88
N ASP A 209 15.53 -13.95 -22.83
CA ASP A 209 16.15 -13.14 -21.79
C ASP A 209 16.59 -14.04 -20.61
N LYS A 210 17.89 -14.05 -20.34
CA LYS A 210 18.49 -14.83 -19.24
C LYS A 210 17.90 -14.47 -17.86
N GLN A 211 17.57 -13.20 -17.63
CA GLN A 211 16.98 -12.78 -16.35
C GLN A 211 15.59 -13.39 -16.17
N VAL A 212 14.81 -13.44 -17.24
CA VAL A 212 13.46 -14.06 -17.23
C VAL A 212 13.56 -15.58 -17.03
N ILE A 213 14.55 -16.24 -17.66
CA ILE A 213 14.79 -17.68 -17.47
C ILE A 213 15.13 -17.97 -15.99
N LEU A 214 16.08 -17.23 -15.41
CA LEU A 214 16.47 -17.40 -14.00
C LEU A 214 15.29 -17.14 -13.06
N LEU A 215 14.49 -16.11 -13.34
CA LEU A 215 13.28 -15.83 -12.57
C LEU A 215 12.29 -17.00 -12.62
N GLY A 216 12.10 -17.61 -13.78
CA GLY A 216 11.26 -18.80 -13.94
C GLY A 216 11.80 -20.00 -13.15
N GLN A 217 13.10 -20.23 -13.17
CA GLN A 217 13.76 -21.30 -12.40
C GLN A 217 13.53 -21.10 -10.89
N ASP A 218 13.84 -19.89 -10.37
CA ASP A 218 13.66 -19.58 -8.96
C ASP A 218 12.20 -19.73 -8.51
N ALA A 219 11.27 -19.28 -9.35
CA ALA A 219 9.84 -19.40 -9.08
C ALA A 219 9.38 -20.85 -8.99
N LEU A 220 9.80 -21.69 -9.93
CA LEU A 220 9.47 -23.12 -9.94
C LEU A 220 10.07 -23.83 -8.72
N MET A 221 11.34 -23.55 -8.38
CA MET A 221 11.98 -24.10 -7.19
C MET A 221 11.22 -23.76 -5.90
N ALA A 222 10.54 -22.59 -5.84
CA ALA A 222 9.76 -22.20 -4.67
C ALA A 222 8.49 -23.04 -4.45
N PHE A 223 8.01 -23.78 -5.45
CA PHE A 223 6.86 -24.69 -5.32
C PHE A 223 7.22 -26.10 -4.79
N ASN A 224 8.47 -26.36 -4.38
CA ASN A 224 8.94 -27.57 -3.72
C ASN A 224 8.35 -28.90 -4.28
N GLY A 225 9.06 -29.56 -5.18
CA GLY A 225 8.77 -30.94 -5.62
C GLY A 225 7.67 -31.12 -6.68
N ASP A 226 6.88 -30.09 -7.00
CA ASP A 226 5.90 -30.15 -8.09
C ASP A 226 6.53 -29.82 -9.47
N ILE A 227 7.85 -29.63 -9.49
CA ILE A 227 8.61 -29.21 -10.67
C ILE A 227 8.62 -30.29 -11.74
N ASP A 228 8.80 -31.57 -11.36
CA ASP A 228 8.97 -32.67 -12.30
C ASP A 228 7.75 -32.86 -13.20
N GLN A 229 6.55 -32.62 -12.68
CA GLN A 229 5.31 -32.71 -13.47
C GLN A 229 5.10 -31.49 -14.39
N ALA A 230 5.58 -30.31 -14.02
CA ALA A 230 5.42 -29.10 -14.80
C ALA A 230 6.46 -29.02 -15.93
N VAL A 231 7.71 -29.39 -15.64
CA VAL A 231 8.82 -29.36 -16.62
C VAL A 231 8.68 -30.46 -17.68
N ALA A 232 8.12 -31.62 -17.33
CA ALA A 232 7.87 -32.69 -18.28
C ALA A 232 6.86 -32.33 -19.40
N LYS A 233 6.13 -31.21 -19.28
CA LYS A 233 5.17 -30.71 -20.27
C LYS A 233 5.69 -29.54 -21.11
N VAL A 234 6.93 -29.09 -20.88
CA VAL A 234 7.63 -28.01 -21.60
C VAL A 234 8.59 -28.59 -22.65
#